data_a0261af3527a71914c0252811477da66
#
_entry.id   a0261af3527a71914c0252811477da66
#
_cell.length_a   1.000
_cell.length_b   1.000
_cell.length_c   1.000
_cell.angle_alpha   90.00
_cell.angle_beta   90.00
_cell.angle_gamma   90.00
#
_symmetry.space_group_name_H-M   'P 1'
#
loop_
_entity.id
_entity.type
_entity.pdbx_description
1 polymer ?
#
loop_
_entity_poly.entity_id
_entity_poly.type
_entity_poly.pdbx_seq_one_letter_code
_entity_poly.pdbx_strand_id
1 'polypeptide(L)'
;MTPSKALKKSGKPGAASPWDLASLIDLEVALTQERGLDDSDLKRRDRAFYNRYRETGGPAGSRSRAFRAWVEERRRESTRNLASPGQEAQAWLRWIRSLGFIATFLLGSTWALGTLTAHGAPVNVLTFWFLTIGIPLLLTGLGFYLMLGQKFPHLPESPLILKRLLARILISCVRQTEHLFTDRIGSARKLALRAGAGELRLRFSDRHGLISALLANTLHFLGLGMVLGIFAALFSFKNLSNQDYGWQSDAAYVKAERVEGFVRLISLPWTCLFGRDVGHPTPREICNTRFFRNEGVKGMDHTASINWSSFLVFSSLFWGVLPRLVLLMAGRMVSRRQLHAEDFGQHRFDALWRRLATPDISIEAPDWEEPHEVHAAVMESDNSRAQGPMYLLIPQEISSDKLRRNVIKRLEFQYGSSPSEFRNLPSLPKSRGVLLDELVTLADGGRMDLHILQESFMPYVREFRTLLMDCRAKLGAGTSLRVVLIGVRTGDGTWAVASSLDRSVWNDKLAAIGDPRISLLSLSPPEDI
;
A
#
# COMPACT_ATOMS: atom_id res chain seq x y z
N MET A 1 -2.44 -32.47 -40.98
CA MET A 1 -3.54 -31.56 -40.55
C MET A 1 -2.95 -30.44 -39.76
N THR A 2 -3.12 -29.25 -40.22
CA THR A 2 -2.42 -27.99 -39.99
C THR A 2 -2.54 -27.42 -38.56
N PRO A 3 -1.42 -27.02 -37.95
CA PRO A 3 -1.42 -26.09 -36.81
C PRO A 3 -1.16 -24.68 -37.33
N SER A 4 -2.07 -23.77 -37.24
CA SER A 4 -1.77 -22.35 -37.31
C SER A 4 -3.04 -21.53 -37.22
N LYS A 5 -3.22 -20.80 -36.13
CA LYS A 5 -3.89 -19.48 -36.08
C LYS A 5 -4.04 -18.97 -34.65
N ALA A 6 -2.94 -18.71 -33.96
CA ALA A 6 -2.98 -17.95 -32.72
C ALA A 6 -1.71 -17.13 -32.49
N LEU A 7 -1.25 -16.42 -33.51
CA LEU A 7 -0.14 -15.47 -33.37
C LEU A 7 -0.29 -14.37 -34.41
N LYS A 8 -1.05 -13.33 -34.10
CA LYS A 8 -0.92 -11.98 -34.66
C LYS A 8 -1.94 -11.01 -34.04
N LYS A 9 -1.63 -10.49 -32.85
CA LYS A 9 -1.97 -9.11 -32.49
C LYS A 9 -0.67 -8.44 -32.07
N SER A 10 0.17 -8.17 -33.02
CA SER A 10 1.22 -7.16 -32.97
C SER A 10 0.52 -5.82 -32.86
N GLY A 11 0.28 -5.36 -31.61
CA GLY A 11 -0.12 -3.99 -31.34
C GLY A 11 0.96 -3.05 -31.86
N LYS A 12 0.57 -1.94 -32.46
CA LYS A 12 1.43 -0.86 -32.92
C LYS A 12 2.48 -0.55 -31.84
N PRO A 13 3.79 -0.51 -32.16
CA PRO A 13 4.80 -0.07 -31.23
C PRO A 13 4.56 1.42 -30.95
N GLY A 14 4.19 1.77 -29.72
CA GLY A 14 3.98 3.17 -29.32
C GLY A 14 2.89 3.44 -28.29
N ALA A 15 1.87 2.61 -28.16
CA ALA A 15 0.90 2.75 -27.09
C ALA A 15 1.34 1.94 -25.87
N ALA A 16 2.06 2.58 -24.95
CA ALA A 16 2.38 1.95 -23.67
C ALA A 16 1.08 1.51 -22.99
N SER A 17 0.93 0.21 -22.77
CA SER A 17 -0.16 -0.35 -21.97
C SER A 17 -0.25 0.38 -20.62
N PRO A 18 -1.43 0.71 -20.12
CA PRO A 18 -1.57 1.38 -18.83
C PRO A 18 -0.98 0.51 -17.72
N TRP A 19 -0.50 1.16 -16.64
CA TRP A 19 -0.03 0.48 -15.45
C TRP A 19 -1.15 -0.37 -14.84
N ASP A 20 -0.80 -1.61 -14.53
CA ASP A 20 -1.64 -2.53 -13.78
C ASP A 20 -0.91 -2.98 -12.50
N LEU A 21 -1.66 -3.58 -11.59
CA LEU A 21 -1.13 -4.05 -10.32
C LEU A 21 0.03 -5.05 -10.52
N ALA A 22 -0.10 -5.95 -11.51
CA ALA A 22 0.92 -6.94 -11.80
C ALA A 22 2.25 -6.30 -12.20
N SER A 23 2.20 -5.27 -13.04
CA SER A 23 3.42 -4.57 -13.50
C SER A 23 4.09 -3.77 -12.40
N LEU A 24 3.29 -3.21 -11.50
CA LEU A 24 3.81 -2.49 -10.34
C LEU A 24 4.53 -3.46 -9.38
N ILE A 25 3.95 -4.63 -9.16
CA ILE A 25 4.55 -5.71 -8.36
C ILE A 25 5.86 -6.17 -9.01
N ASP A 26 5.86 -6.42 -10.31
CA ASP A 26 7.05 -6.89 -11.01
C ASP A 26 8.17 -5.85 -11.00
N LEU A 27 7.85 -4.56 -11.12
CA LEU A 27 8.83 -3.48 -10.97
C LEU A 27 9.49 -3.51 -9.59
N GLU A 28 8.71 -3.60 -8.52
CA GLU A 28 9.23 -3.62 -7.16
C GLU A 28 10.05 -4.88 -6.85
N VAL A 29 9.59 -6.04 -7.33
CA VAL A 29 10.32 -7.31 -7.18
C VAL A 29 11.64 -7.25 -7.93
N ALA A 30 11.66 -6.75 -9.17
CA ALA A 30 12.87 -6.62 -9.96
C ALA A 30 13.88 -5.67 -9.29
N LEU A 31 13.44 -4.49 -8.83
CA LEU A 31 14.29 -3.55 -8.10
C LEU A 31 14.88 -4.15 -6.82
N THR A 32 14.14 -5.04 -6.15
CA THR A 32 14.62 -5.71 -4.94
C THR A 32 15.66 -6.78 -5.25
N GLN A 33 15.41 -7.57 -6.30
CA GLN A 33 16.35 -8.62 -6.74
C GLN A 33 17.67 -8.04 -7.25
N GLU A 34 17.65 -6.85 -7.82
CA GLU A 34 18.83 -6.19 -8.37
C GLU A 34 19.72 -5.52 -7.31
N ARG A 35 19.28 -5.37 -6.06
CA ARG A 35 20.07 -4.72 -5.00
C ARG A 35 21.39 -5.38 -4.66
N GLY A 36 21.57 -6.65 -4.98
CA GLY A 36 22.77 -7.42 -4.69
C GLY A 36 23.65 -7.71 -5.92
N LEU A 37 23.28 -7.18 -7.08
CA LEU A 37 24.00 -7.43 -8.34
C LEU A 37 25.00 -6.31 -8.63
N ASP A 38 26.01 -6.61 -9.46
CA ASP A 38 27.01 -5.63 -9.86
C ASP A 38 26.36 -4.47 -10.63
N ASP A 39 26.61 -3.26 -10.18
CA ASP A 39 26.04 -2.03 -10.75
C ASP A 39 26.51 -1.77 -12.18
N SER A 40 27.73 -2.21 -12.55
CA SER A 40 28.31 -2.06 -13.88
C SER A 40 27.54 -2.86 -14.95
N ASP A 41 27.22 -4.13 -14.65
CA ASP A 41 26.47 -5.00 -15.54
C ASP A 41 25.01 -4.55 -15.67
N LEU A 42 24.43 -4.10 -14.55
CA LEU A 42 23.08 -3.53 -14.54
C LEU A 42 23.00 -2.27 -15.41
N LYS A 43 23.97 -1.37 -15.31
CA LYS A 43 24.05 -0.14 -16.11
C LYS A 43 24.15 -0.48 -17.61
N ARG A 44 25.06 -1.39 -17.98
CA ARG A 44 25.26 -1.80 -19.38
C ARG A 44 23.98 -2.38 -19.97
N ARG A 45 23.33 -3.28 -19.26
CA ARG A 45 22.07 -3.92 -19.68
C ARG A 45 20.93 -2.91 -19.81
N ASP A 46 20.69 -2.09 -18.77
CA ASP A 46 19.59 -1.14 -18.71
C ASP A 46 19.75 -0.04 -19.74
N ARG A 47 21.01 0.33 -20.02
CA ARG A 47 21.35 1.29 -21.06
C ARG A 47 21.08 0.74 -22.46
N ALA A 48 21.51 -0.49 -22.74
CA ALA A 48 21.24 -1.14 -24.02
C ALA A 48 19.73 -1.26 -24.27
N PHE A 49 18.95 -1.57 -23.23
CA PHE A 49 17.49 -1.55 -23.31
C PHE A 49 16.96 -0.14 -23.64
N TYR A 50 17.40 0.90 -22.92
CA TYR A 50 16.87 2.25 -23.11
C TYR A 50 17.20 2.82 -24.49
N ASN A 51 18.39 2.53 -25.05
CA ASN A 51 18.75 2.91 -26.40
C ASN A 51 17.80 2.26 -27.42
N ARG A 52 17.58 0.94 -27.36
CA ARG A 52 16.58 0.25 -28.20
C ARG A 52 15.18 0.82 -28.06
N TYR A 53 14.76 1.12 -26.83
CA TYR A 53 13.46 1.74 -26.56
C TYR A 53 13.34 3.11 -27.25
N ARG A 54 14.40 3.90 -27.26
CA ARG A 54 14.47 5.20 -27.96
C ARG A 54 14.42 5.05 -29.47
N GLU A 55 15.17 4.13 -30.03
CA GLU A 55 15.19 3.81 -31.47
C GLU A 55 13.81 3.34 -31.96
N THR A 56 13.05 2.65 -31.14
CA THR A 56 11.68 2.21 -31.48
C THR A 56 10.63 3.29 -31.29
N GLY A 57 11.00 4.56 -31.06
CA GLY A 57 10.08 5.70 -30.92
C GLY A 57 9.56 5.90 -29.50
N GLY A 58 10.21 5.32 -28.50
CA GLY A 58 9.88 5.55 -27.10
C GLY A 58 10.10 7.02 -26.70
N PRO A 59 9.14 7.66 -25.98
CA PRO A 59 9.24 9.07 -25.63
C PRO A 59 10.37 9.34 -24.65
N ALA A 60 11.19 10.35 -24.96
CA ALA A 60 12.24 10.84 -24.06
C ALA A 60 11.61 11.43 -22.78
N GLY A 61 12.25 11.20 -21.64
CA GLY A 61 11.90 11.85 -20.38
C GLY A 61 10.65 11.30 -19.65
N SER A 62 9.87 10.42 -20.25
CA SER A 62 8.73 9.80 -19.56
C SER A 62 9.16 8.58 -18.74
N ARG A 63 9.49 8.81 -17.46
CA ARG A 63 9.86 7.73 -16.51
C ARG A 63 8.84 6.61 -16.49
N SER A 64 7.56 6.95 -16.38
CA SER A 64 6.45 5.98 -16.32
C SER A 64 6.44 5.03 -17.51
N ARG A 65 6.59 5.54 -18.74
CA ARG A 65 6.58 4.70 -19.95
C ARG A 65 7.85 3.89 -20.09
N ALA A 66 9.00 4.47 -19.78
CA ALA A 66 10.29 3.77 -19.82
C ALA A 66 10.32 2.60 -18.82
N PHE A 67 9.88 2.83 -17.58
CA PHE A 67 9.80 1.77 -16.56
C PHE A 67 8.80 0.68 -16.93
N ARG A 68 7.67 1.05 -17.53
CA ARG A 68 6.69 0.05 -18.01
C ARG A 68 7.29 -0.83 -19.10
N ALA A 69 7.95 -0.23 -20.08
CA ALA A 69 8.63 -0.97 -21.16
C ALA A 69 9.76 -1.84 -20.61
N TRP A 70 10.52 -1.34 -19.63
CA TRP A 70 11.58 -2.07 -18.95
C TRP A 70 11.05 -3.31 -18.22
N VAL A 71 9.96 -3.17 -17.46
CA VAL A 71 9.29 -4.31 -16.79
C VAL A 71 8.83 -5.34 -17.81
N GLU A 72 8.32 -4.90 -18.95
CA GLU A 72 7.85 -5.80 -20.00
C GLU A 72 9.01 -6.58 -20.65
N GLU A 73 10.16 -5.93 -20.87
CA GLU A 73 11.37 -6.59 -21.35
C GLU A 73 11.90 -7.60 -20.31
N ARG A 74 11.98 -7.21 -19.04
CA ARG A 74 12.38 -8.11 -17.93
C ARG A 74 11.47 -9.33 -17.83
N ARG A 75 10.16 -9.14 -18.02
CA ARG A 75 9.22 -10.27 -18.11
C ARG A 75 9.56 -11.20 -19.26
N ARG A 76 9.90 -10.68 -20.43
CA ARG A 76 10.26 -11.50 -21.61
C ARG A 76 11.55 -12.27 -21.39
N GLU A 77 12.53 -11.66 -20.76
CA GLU A 77 13.82 -12.30 -20.43
C GLU A 77 13.64 -13.41 -19.39
N SER A 78 12.83 -13.15 -18.36
CA SER A 78 12.57 -14.11 -17.27
C SER A 78 11.64 -15.26 -17.69
N THR A 79 10.76 -15.03 -18.67
CA THR A 79 9.66 -15.92 -19.01
C THR A 79 9.92 -16.81 -20.21
N ARG A 80 11.07 -17.44 -20.33
CA ARG A 80 11.06 -18.53 -21.32
C ARG A 80 10.03 -19.63 -21.01
N ASN A 81 9.48 -19.74 -19.76
CA ASN A 81 8.39 -20.69 -19.44
C ASN A 81 7.62 -20.43 -18.11
N LEU A 82 7.73 -19.28 -17.47
CA LEU A 82 7.15 -19.05 -16.13
C LEU A 82 6.41 -17.69 -16.09
N ALA A 83 5.22 -17.67 -15.47
CA ALA A 83 4.50 -16.40 -15.25
C ALA A 83 5.28 -15.48 -14.29
N SER A 84 5.23 -14.15 -14.52
CA SER A 84 5.90 -13.20 -13.64
C SER A 84 5.27 -13.18 -12.24
N PRO A 85 6.04 -12.82 -11.18
CA PRO A 85 5.53 -12.73 -9.81
C PRO A 85 4.26 -11.88 -9.69
N GLY A 86 4.18 -10.76 -10.42
CA GLY A 86 3.01 -9.89 -10.43
C GLY A 86 1.81 -10.51 -11.13
N GLN A 87 2.02 -11.25 -12.22
CA GLN A 87 0.94 -11.98 -12.90
C GLN A 87 0.39 -13.10 -12.02
N GLU A 88 1.26 -13.81 -11.30
CA GLU A 88 0.84 -14.84 -10.35
C GLU A 88 0.07 -14.26 -9.18
N ALA A 89 0.55 -13.16 -8.58
CA ALA A 89 -0.16 -12.46 -7.52
C ALA A 89 -1.54 -11.97 -7.98
N GLN A 90 -1.64 -11.47 -9.20
CA GLN A 90 -2.93 -11.05 -9.77
C GLN A 90 -3.85 -12.24 -10.07
N ALA A 91 -3.32 -13.35 -10.56
CA ALA A 91 -4.08 -14.58 -10.77
C ALA A 91 -4.61 -15.11 -9.44
N TRP A 92 -3.78 -15.12 -8.42
CA TRP A 92 -4.14 -15.54 -7.05
C TRP A 92 -5.26 -14.65 -6.46
N LEU A 93 -5.14 -13.34 -6.60
CA LEU A 93 -6.17 -12.39 -6.16
C LEU A 93 -7.50 -12.63 -6.90
N ARG A 94 -7.46 -12.97 -8.20
CA ARG A 94 -8.66 -13.35 -8.96
C ARG A 94 -9.30 -14.63 -8.41
N TRP A 95 -8.51 -15.65 -8.13
CA TRP A 95 -8.99 -16.90 -7.54
C TRP A 95 -9.65 -16.70 -6.18
N ILE A 96 -9.00 -15.97 -5.26
CA ILE A 96 -9.56 -15.64 -3.95
C ILE A 96 -10.89 -14.88 -4.10
N ARG A 97 -10.95 -13.92 -5.00
CA ARG A 97 -12.19 -13.18 -5.27
C ARG A 97 -13.29 -14.06 -5.83
N SER A 98 -12.98 -14.96 -6.76
CA SER A 98 -13.96 -15.86 -7.36
C SER A 98 -14.49 -16.86 -6.34
N LEU A 99 -13.62 -17.51 -5.56
CA LEU A 99 -14.04 -18.43 -4.50
C LEU A 99 -14.84 -17.69 -3.41
N GLY A 100 -14.36 -16.52 -3.00
CA GLY A 100 -15.08 -15.69 -2.04
C GLY A 100 -16.45 -15.25 -2.55
N PHE A 101 -16.57 -14.92 -3.83
CA PHE A 101 -17.85 -14.58 -4.45
C PHE A 101 -18.82 -15.78 -4.42
N ILE A 102 -18.36 -16.96 -4.78
CA ILE A 102 -19.17 -18.19 -4.73
C ILE A 102 -19.61 -18.46 -3.29
N ALA A 103 -18.68 -18.39 -2.34
CA ALA A 103 -18.98 -18.62 -0.93
C ALA A 103 -20.01 -17.61 -0.38
N THR A 104 -19.86 -16.32 -0.69
CA THR A 104 -20.81 -15.30 -0.27
C THR A 104 -22.14 -15.37 -1.00
N PHE A 105 -22.15 -15.81 -2.26
CA PHE A 105 -23.38 -16.10 -3.00
C PHE A 105 -24.17 -17.24 -2.33
N LEU A 106 -23.51 -18.35 -2.03
CA LEU A 106 -24.13 -19.47 -1.33
C LEU A 106 -24.61 -19.06 0.08
N LEU A 107 -23.80 -18.28 0.81
CA LEU A 107 -24.20 -17.77 2.11
C LEU A 107 -25.44 -16.88 2.02
N GLY A 108 -25.51 -15.98 1.05
CA GLY A 108 -26.68 -15.13 0.79
C GLY A 108 -27.93 -15.93 0.42
N SER A 109 -27.76 -16.95 -0.43
CA SER A 109 -28.86 -17.83 -0.83
C SER A 109 -29.40 -18.63 0.36
N THR A 110 -28.52 -19.26 1.13
CA THR A 110 -28.93 -20.06 2.33
C THR A 110 -29.53 -19.19 3.40
N TRP A 111 -28.97 -17.99 3.63
CA TRP A 111 -29.53 -17.01 4.57
C TRP A 111 -30.96 -16.62 4.18
N ALA A 112 -31.20 -16.28 2.91
CA ALA A 112 -32.53 -15.90 2.42
C ALA A 112 -33.51 -17.08 2.48
N LEU A 113 -33.11 -18.26 2.01
CA LEU A 113 -33.93 -19.47 2.08
C LEU A 113 -34.26 -19.84 3.54
N GLY A 114 -33.29 -19.81 4.44
CA GLY A 114 -33.51 -20.06 5.86
C GLY A 114 -34.53 -19.13 6.49
N THR A 115 -34.51 -17.84 6.13
CA THR A 115 -35.50 -16.86 6.65
C THR A 115 -36.87 -17.01 6.00
N LEU A 116 -36.93 -17.49 4.74
CA LEU A 116 -38.19 -17.75 4.02
C LEU A 116 -38.90 -19.03 4.53
N THR A 117 -38.12 -20.06 4.91
CA THR A 117 -38.67 -21.39 5.23
C THR A 117 -38.82 -21.63 6.75
N ALA A 118 -38.25 -20.80 7.60
CA ALA A 118 -38.07 -21.06 9.02
C ALA A 118 -39.35 -21.26 9.85
N HIS A 119 -40.57 -20.94 9.33
CA HIS A 119 -41.68 -20.74 10.26
C HIS A 119 -43.03 -21.34 9.88
N GLY A 120 -43.22 -22.02 8.74
CA GLY A 120 -44.54 -22.56 8.35
C GLY A 120 -45.72 -21.55 8.38
N ALA A 121 -45.43 -20.30 8.68
CA ALA A 121 -46.32 -19.13 8.79
C ALA A 121 -46.02 -18.16 7.64
N PRO A 122 -46.86 -17.15 7.36
CA PRO A 122 -46.55 -16.14 6.36
C PRO A 122 -45.20 -15.46 6.65
N VAL A 123 -44.43 -15.21 5.60
CA VAL A 123 -43.15 -14.52 5.72
C VAL A 123 -43.40 -13.07 6.16
N ASN A 124 -42.80 -12.65 7.29
CA ASN A 124 -42.83 -11.26 7.71
C ASN A 124 -41.89 -10.43 6.82
N VAL A 125 -42.49 -9.70 5.87
CA VAL A 125 -41.76 -8.91 4.88
C VAL A 125 -40.89 -7.83 5.49
N LEU A 126 -41.34 -7.17 6.57
CA LEU A 126 -40.57 -6.10 7.22
C LEU A 126 -39.28 -6.66 7.86
N THR A 127 -39.43 -7.75 8.61
CA THR A 127 -38.27 -8.43 9.23
C THR A 127 -37.30 -8.97 8.18
N PHE A 128 -37.87 -9.63 7.16
CA PHE A 128 -37.05 -10.13 6.04
C PHE A 128 -36.30 -8.99 5.35
N TRP A 129 -37.00 -7.93 4.96
CA TRP A 129 -36.40 -6.79 4.27
C TRP A 129 -35.27 -6.17 5.09
N PHE A 130 -35.52 -5.92 6.39
CA PHE A 130 -34.55 -5.29 7.26
C PHE A 130 -33.28 -6.15 7.42
N LEU A 131 -33.42 -7.45 7.65
CA LEU A 131 -32.29 -8.35 7.86
C LEU A 131 -31.50 -8.63 6.58
N THR A 132 -32.17 -8.75 5.42
CA THR A 132 -31.51 -9.18 4.18
C THR A 132 -31.10 -8.02 3.26
N ILE A 133 -31.78 -6.88 3.33
CA ILE A 133 -31.52 -5.72 2.46
C ILE A 133 -31.09 -4.51 3.31
N GLY A 134 -31.82 -4.18 4.35
CA GLY A 134 -31.61 -2.98 5.17
C GLY A 134 -30.24 -2.95 5.87
N ILE A 135 -29.92 -3.99 6.63
CA ILE A 135 -28.60 -4.08 7.32
C ILE A 135 -27.44 -4.07 6.31
N PRO A 136 -27.42 -4.91 5.25
CA PRO A 136 -26.40 -4.83 4.22
C PRO A 136 -26.30 -3.47 3.53
N LEU A 137 -27.41 -2.76 3.34
CA LEU A 137 -27.41 -1.42 2.76
C LEU A 137 -26.77 -0.39 3.71
N LEU A 138 -27.13 -0.42 4.99
CA LEU A 138 -26.53 0.42 6.03
C LEU A 138 -25.01 0.19 6.14
N LEU A 139 -24.56 -1.06 6.13
CA LEU A 139 -23.13 -1.40 6.14
C LEU A 139 -22.42 -0.91 4.86
N THR A 140 -23.11 -0.95 3.73
CA THR A 140 -22.57 -0.42 2.46
C THR A 140 -22.45 1.11 2.52
N GLY A 141 -23.48 1.79 3.05
CA GLY A 141 -23.49 3.24 3.27
C GLY A 141 -22.40 3.67 4.26
N LEU A 142 -22.24 2.95 5.36
CA LEU A 142 -21.14 3.18 6.32
C LEU A 142 -19.79 2.99 5.67
N GLY A 143 -19.59 1.94 4.88
CA GLY A 143 -18.35 1.71 4.13
C GLY A 143 -18.04 2.84 3.15
N PHE A 144 -19.06 3.35 2.46
CA PHE A 144 -18.95 4.50 1.57
C PHE A 144 -18.62 5.80 2.33
N TYR A 145 -19.30 6.06 3.45
CA TYR A 145 -19.00 7.20 4.33
C TYR A 145 -17.55 7.17 4.83
N LEU A 146 -17.07 6.02 5.29
CA LEU A 146 -15.68 5.84 5.72
C LEU A 146 -14.67 6.03 4.59
N MET A 147 -15.04 5.73 3.36
CA MET A 147 -14.21 5.97 2.19
C MET A 147 -14.16 7.46 1.78
N LEU A 148 -15.27 8.17 1.90
CA LEU A 148 -15.35 9.62 1.66
C LEU A 148 -14.59 10.43 2.72
N GLY A 149 -14.63 10.03 3.98
CA GLY A 149 -13.95 10.71 5.08
C GLY A 149 -12.43 10.86 4.89
N GLN A 150 -11.82 10.06 4.01
CA GLN A 150 -10.40 10.21 3.65
C GLN A 150 -10.12 11.46 2.80
N LYS A 151 -11.13 12.00 2.12
CA LYS A 151 -10.99 13.20 1.26
C LYS A 151 -11.37 14.50 1.97
N PHE A 152 -12.03 14.41 3.12
CA PHE A 152 -12.53 15.54 3.87
C PHE A 152 -11.93 15.54 5.28
N PRO A 153 -10.90 16.38 5.55
CA PRO A 153 -10.19 16.40 6.84
C PRO A 153 -11.05 16.84 8.03
N HIS A 154 -12.25 17.38 7.79
CA HIS A 154 -13.18 17.81 8.83
C HIS A 154 -14.15 16.70 9.30
N LEU A 155 -14.16 15.54 8.65
CA LEU A 155 -14.91 14.39 9.14
C LEU A 155 -14.10 13.66 10.22
N PRO A 156 -14.74 13.22 11.33
CA PRO A 156 -14.04 12.50 12.37
C PRO A 156 -13.26 11.33 11.76
N GLU A 157 -12.01 11.19 12.19
CA GLU A 157 -11.10 10.15 11.69
C GLU A 157 -11.82 8.81 11.69
N SER A 158 -11.98 8.26 10.50
CA SER A 158 -12.61 6.95 10.32
C SER A 158 -11.95 5.97 11.28
N PRO A 159 -12.68 5.08 11.95
CA PRO A 159 -12.12 4.17 12.93
C PRO A 159 -11.01 3.34 12.27
N LEU A 160 -9.78 3.77 12.49
CA LEU A 160 -8.53 3.10 12.07
C LEU A 160 -8.57 1.62 12.48
N ILE A 161 -9.33 1.32 13.54
CA ILE A 161 -9.56 -0.03 14.06
C ILE A 161 -10.26 -0.92 13.02
N LEU A 162 -11.34 -0.44 12.38
CA LEU A 162 -12.09 -1.25 11.40
C LEU A 162 -11.25 -1.51 10.14
N LYS A 163 -10.50 -0.51 9.66
CA LYS A 163 -9.58 -0.69 8.54
C LYS A 163 -8.45 -1.66 8.88
N ARG A 164 -7.89 -1.55 10.08
CA ARG A 164 -6.86 -2.47 10.58
C ARG A 164 -7.39 -3.89 10.75
N LEU A 165 -8.62 -4.02 11.27
CA LEU A 165 -9.29 -5.31 11.45
C LEU A 165 -9.54 -5.98 10.10
N LEU A 166 -10.14 -5.26 9.14
CA LEU A 166 -10.39 -5.76 7.79
C LEU A 166 -9.09 -6.13 7.05
N ALA A 167 -8.07 -5.29 7.18
CA ALA A 167 -6.75 -5.60 6.63
C ALA A 167 -6.13 -6.85 7.28
N ARG A 168 -6.26 -7.01 8.61
CA ARG A 168 -5.81 -8.22 9.32
C ARG A 168 -6.56 -9.47 8.88
N ILE A 169 -7.88 -9.40 8.76
CA ILE A 169 -8.71 -10.52 8.28
C ILE A 169 -8.28 -10.91 6.86
N LEU A 170 -8.14 -9.95 5.95
CA LEU A 170 -7.71 -10.24 4.59
C LEU A 170 -6.30 -10.84 4.55
N ILE A 171 -5.36 -10.28 5.30
CA ILE A 171 -3.98 -10.80 5.42
C ILE A 171 -4.00 -12.21 6.03
N SER A 172 -4.86 -12.46 7.01
CA SER A 172 -5.02 -13.78 7.62
C SER A 172 -5.61 -14.79 6.63
N CYS A 173 -6.64 -14.39 5.88
CA CYS A 173 -7.21 -15.23 4.81
C CYS A 173 -6.17 -15.55 3.72
N VAL A 174 -5.38 -14.54 3.30
CA VAL A 174 -4.29 -14.76 2.34
C VAL A 174 -3.24 -15.72 2.91
N ARG A 175 -2.87 -15.55 4.19
CA ARG A 175 -1.90 -16.43 4.85
C ARG A 175 -2.42 -17.87 5.01
N GLN A 176 -3.70 -18.05 5.32
CA GLN A 176 -4.31 -19.35 5.52
C GLN A 176 -4.52 -20.10 4.20
N THR A 177 -4.85 -19.37 3.13
CA THR A 177 -4.91 -19.95 1.78
C THR A 177 -3.51 -20.24 1.20
N GLU A 178 -2.47 -19.51 1.62
CA GLU A 178 -1.07 -19.81 1.26
C GLU A 178 -0.68 -21.24 1.68
N HIS A 179 -1.09 -21.68 2.86
CA HIS A 179 -0.83 -23.06 3.35
C HIS A 179 -1.52 -24.14 2.53
N LEU A 180 -2.72 -23.88 2.03
CA LEU A 180 -3.50 -24.87 1.26
C LEU A 180 -2.95 -25.10 -0.16
N PHE A 181 -2.20 -24.13 -0.72
CA PHE A 181 -1.67 -24.20 -2.09
C PHE A 181 -0.16 -24.38 -2.17
N THR A 182 0.55 -24.28 -1.01
CA THR A 182 2.02 -24.35 -0.98
C THR A 182 2.59 -25.69 -1.44
N ASP A 183 1.85 -26.78 -1.40
CA ASP A 183 2.36 -28.10 -1.76
C ASP A 183 2.44 -28.33 -3.28
N ARG A 184 1.79 -27.47 -4.07
CA ARG A 184 1.77 -27.57 -5.55
C ARG A 184 2.68 -26.57 -6.25
N ILE A 185 3.32 -25.65 -5.53
CA ILE A 185 4.16 -24.58 -6.11
C ILE A 185 5.63 -24.87 -5.83
N GLY A 186 6.48 -24.90 -6.86
CA GLY A 186 7.92 -25.17 -6.73
C GLY A 186 8.63 -24.23 -5.75
N SER A 187 9.67 -24.72 -5.06
CA SER A 187 10.40 -24.02 -3.98
C SER A 187 10.95 -22.64 -4.37
N ALA A 188 11.45 -22.47 -5.58
CA ALA A 188 11.97 -21.20 -6.09
C ALA A 188 10.87 -20.14 -6.25
N ARG A 189 9.67 -20.53 -6.65
CA ARG A 189 8.49 -19.66 -6.73
C ARG A 189 8.01 -19.20 -5.35
N LYS A 190 8.05 -20.09 -4.35
CA LYS A 190 7.72 -19.76 -2.95
C LYS A 190 8.64 -18.66 -2.42
N LEU A 191 9.93 -18.77 -2.69
CA LEU A 191 10.92 -17.80 -2.24
C LEU A 191 10.70 -16.42 -2.88
N ALA A 192 10.46 -16.38 -4.19
CA ALA A 192 10.18 -15.14 -4.93
C ALA A 192 8.87 -14.47 -4.48
N LEU A 193 7.80 -15.24 -4.25
CA LEU A 193 6.53 -14.73 -3.72
C LEU A 193 6.66 -14.22 -2.28
N ARG A 194 7.40 -14.93 -1.42
CA ARG A 194 7.64 -14.50 -0.02
C ARG A 194 8.50 -13.25 0.05
N ALA A 195 9.56 -13.17 -0.73
CA ALA A 195 10.40 -11.98 -0.82
C ALA A 195 9.58 -10.79 -1.37
N GLY A 196 8.82 -11.00 -2.45
CA GLY A 196 7.95 -9.99 -3.02
C GLY A 196 6.81 -9.57 -2.07
N ALA A 197 6.17 -10.50 -1.37
CA ALA A 197 5.10 -10.22 -0.42
C ALA A 197 5.59 -9.50 0.83
N GLY A 198 6.77 -9.82 1.34
CA GLY A 198 7.42 -9.14 2.48
C GLY A 198 7.75 -7.69 2.14
N GLU A 199 8.39 -7.47 1.03
CA GLU A 199 8.78 -6.16 0.53
C GLU A 199 7.54 -5.31 0.15
N LEU A 200 6.55 -5.91 -0.49
CA LEU A 200 5.25 -5.30 -0.75
C LEU A 200 4.58 -4.85 0.54
N ARG A 201 4.60 -5.65 1.60
CA ARG A 201 3.98 -5.31 2.89
C ARG A 201 4.63 -4.09 3.54
N LEU A 202 5.95 -3.98 3.50
CA LEU A 202 6.69 -2.84 4.04
C LEU A 202 6.45 -1.57 3.21
N ARG A 203 6.42 -1.70 1.88
CA ARG A 203 6.29 -0.58 0.94
C ARG A 203 4.86 -0.16 0.66
N PHE A 204 3.90 -1.06 0.79
CA PHE A 204 2.47 -0.71 0.70
C PHE A 204 1.99 0.10 1.90
N SER A 205 2.75 0.17 2.99
CA SER A 205 2.52 1.12 4.07
C SER A 205 2.45 2.57 3.56
N ASP A 206 3.26 2.92 2.57
CA ASP A 206 3.31 4.27 2.01
C ASP A 206 2.19 4.56 0.98
N ARG A 207 1.49 3.51 0.52
CA ARG A 207 0.44 3.59 -0.52
C ARG A 207 -0.96 3.29 0.02
N HIS A 208 -1.29 3.85 1.16
CA HIS A 208 -2.58 3.62 1.83
C HIS A 208 -3.80 3.77 0.90
N GLY A 209 -3.76 4.71 -0.06
CA GLY A 209 -4.85 4.96 -1.00
C GLY A 209 -5.14 3.78 -1.94
N LEU A 210 -4.12 3.21 -2.60
CA LEU A 210 -4.28 2.12 -3.56
C LEU A 210 -4.76 0.83 -2.87
N ILE A 211 -4.17 0.50 -1.72
CA ILE A 211 -4.55 -0.71 -0.97
C ILE A 211 -5.98 -0.59 -0.45
N SER A 212 -6.35 0.57 0.10
CA SER A 212 -7.71 0.78 0.59
C SER A 212 -8.74 0.70 -0.54
N ALA A 213 -8.43 1.20 -1.73
CA ALA A 213 -9.28 1.08 -2.92
C ALA A 213 -9.41 -0.38 -3.40
N LEU A 214 -8.32 -1.16 -3.41
CA LEU A 214 -8.35 -2.58 -3.76
C LEU A 214 -9.13 -3.42 -2.75
N LEU A 215 -8.97 -3.13 -1.46
CA LEU A 215 -9.73 -3.75 -0.37
C LEU A 215 -11.21 -3.45 -0.47
N ALA A 216 -11.58 -2.17 -0.58
CA ALA A 216 -12.96 -1.73 -0.73
C ALA A 216 -13.63 -2.39 -1.94
N ASN A 217 -12.92 -2.41 -3.09
CA ASN A 217 -13.43 -3.06 -4.30
C ASN A 217 -13.61 -4.59 -4.12
N THR A 218 -12.74 -5.24 -3.36
CA THR A 218 -12.90 -6.67 -3.04
C THR A 218 -14.10 -6.91 -2.12
N LEU A 219 -14.28 -6.09 -1.09
CA LEU A 219 -15.42 -6.18 -0.18
C LEU A 219 -16.76 -5.93 -0.89
N HIS A 220 -16.82 -4.92 -1.78
CA HIS A 220 -18.02 -4.69 -2.60
C HIS A 220 -18.29 -5.85 -3.55
N PHE A 221 -17.27 -6.48 -4.10
CA PHE A 221 -17.41 -7.65 -4.96
C PHE A 221 -17.94 -8.87 -4.20
N LEU A 222 -17.44 -9.14 -3.00
CA LEU A 222 -17.96 -10.20 -2.12
C LEU A 222 -19.39 -9.88 -1.65
N GLY A 223 -19.65 -8.63 -1.27
CA GLY A 223 -20.99 -8.18 -0.90
C GLY A 223 -22.00 -8.28 -2.05
N LEU A 224 -21.54 -8.07 -3.31
CA LEU A 224 -22.37 -8.31 -4.50
C LEU A 224 -22.73 -9.78 -4.62
N GLY A 225 -21.79 -10.70 -4.38
CA GLY A 225 -22.06 -12.14 -4.36
C GLY A 225 -23.17 -12.48 -3.37
N MET A 226 -23.08 -11.98 -2.13
CA MET A 226 -24.10 -12.23 -1.11
C MET A 226 -25.50 -11.72 -1.53
N VAL A 227 -25.60 -10.52 -2.06
CA VAL A 227 -26.91 -9.96 -2.44
C VAL A 227 -27.46 -10.62 -3.70
N LEU A 228 -26.60 -11.01 -4.64
CA LEU A 228 -27.04 -11.83 -5.79
C LEU A 228 -27.55 -13.20 -5.34
N GLY A 229 -26.95 -13.79 -4.31
CA GLY A 229 -27.47 -15.00 -3.68
C GLY A 229 -28.86 -14.80 -3.06
N ILE A 230 -29.05 -13.71 -2.31
CA ILE A 230 -30.37 -13.33 -1.75
C ILE A 230 -31.39 -13.13 -2.88
N PHE A 231 -31.01 -12.38 -3.90
CA PHE A 231 -31.87 -12.11 -5.07
C PHE A 231 -32.26 -13.41 -5.78
N ALA A 232 -31.30 -14.29 -6.05
CA ALA A 232 -31.54 -15.57 -6.69
C ALA A 232 -32.48 -16.46 -5.88
N ALA A 233 -32.28 -16.51 -4.55
CA ALA A 233 -33.15 -17.24 -3.64
C ALA A 233 -34.58 -16.70 -3.65
N LEU A 234 -34.73 -15.37 -3.51
CA LEU A 234 -36.05 -14.72 -3.57
C LEU A 234 -36.74 -14.97 -4.91
N PHE A 235 -36.04 -14.80 -6.02
CA PHE A 235 -36.57 -14.98 -7.35
C PHE A 235 -37.01 -16.44 -7.58
N SER A 236 -36.18 -17.39 -7.18
CA SER A 236 -36.50 -18.82 -7.29
C SER A 236 -37.67 -19.18 -6.38
N PHE A 237 -37.67 -18.72 -5.14
CA PHE A 237 -38.70 -19.03 -4.18
C PHE A 237 -40.07 -18.45 -4.60
N LYS A 238 -40.09 -17.22 -5.12
CA LYS A 238 -41.30 -16.60 -5.68
C LYS A 238 -41.94 -17.44 -6.81
N ASN A 239 -41.11 -18.07 -7.66
CA ASN A 239 -41.58 -18.81 -8.83
C ASN A 239 -41.84 -20.30 -8.56
N LEU A 240 -41.24 -20.86 -7.53
CA LEU A 240 -41.25 -22.31 -7.24
C LEU A 240 -42.04 -22.66 -5.96
N SER A 241 -42.39 -21.68 -5.12
CA SER A 241 -43.06 -21.91 -3.86
C SER A 241 -44.35 -21.12 -3.76
N ASN A 242 -45.38 -21.74 -3.17
CA ASN A 242 -46.65 -21.08 -2.91
C ASN A 242 -46.71 -20.58 -1.47
N GLN A 243 -45.88 -19.59 -1.18
CA GLN A 243 -45.70 -19.03 0.18
C GLN A 243 -46.49 -17.73 0.32
N ASP A 244 -47.15 -17.55 1.48
CA ASP A 244 -47.82 -16.32 1.81
C ASP A 244 -46.86 -15.29 2.43
N TYR A 245 -47.04 -14.03 2.03
CA TYR A 245 -46.28 -12.87 2.48
C TYR A 245 -47.20 -11.85 3.13
N GLY A 246 -46.79 -11.35 4.27
CA GLY A 246 -47.49 -10.30 4.97
C GLY A 246 -46.58 -9.53 5.90
N TRP A 247 -47.16 -8.76 6.79
CA TRP A 247 -46.38 -8.03 7.77
C TRP A 247 -46.98 -8.15 9.18
N GLN A 248 -46.09 -8.14 10.15
CA GLN A 248 -46.45 -8.18 11.56
C GLN A 248 -45.54 -7.22 12.34
N SER A 249 -46.08 -6.56 13.31
CA SER A 249 -45.33 -5.78 14.31
C SER A 249 -46.07 -5.78 15.62
N ASP A 250 -45.37 -6.12 16.69
CA ASP A 250 -45.88 -6.07 18.09
C ASP A 250 -45.87 -4.63 18.65
N ALA A 251 -45.21 -3.72 17.95
CA ALA A 251 -45.13 -2.31 18.36
C ALA A 251 -46.45 -1.59 18.05
N ALA A 252 -47.13 -1.13 19.09
CA ALA A 252 -48.43 -0.45 18.99
C ALA A 252 -48.42 0.81 18.09
N TYR A 253 -47.25 1.40 17.89
CA TYR A 253 -47.08 2.58 17.04
C TYR A 253 -46.91 2.25 15.56
N VAL A 254 -46.68 0.99 15.17
CA VAL A 254 -46.56 0.57 13.78
C VAL A 254 -47.95 0.30 13.22
N LYS A 255 -48.50 1.31 12.57
CA LYS A 255 -49.79 1.24 11.87
C LYS A 255 -49.59 1.01 10.38
N ALA A 256 -50.65 0.57 9.68
CA ALA A 256 -50.61 0.31 8.23
C ALA A 256 -50.15 1.53 7.43
N GLU A 257 -50.52 2.74 7.84
CA GLU A 257 -50.10 4.00 7.15
C GLU A 257 -48.58 4.21 7.19
N ARG A 258 -47.90 3.79 8.27
CA ARG A 258 -46.42 3.85 8.35
C ARG A 258 -45.75 2.81 7.44
N VAL A 259 -46.35 1.61 7.38
CA VAL A 259 -45.86 0.56 6.46
C VAL A 259 -46.06 0.98 5.03
N GLU A 260 -47.18 1.63 4.68
CA GLU A 260 -47.41 2.22 3.37
C GLU A 260 -46.35 3.25 3.04
N GLY A 261 -46.09 4.21 3.96
CA GLY A 261 -45.03 5.20 3.77
C GLY A 261 -43.67 4.59 3.52
N PHE A 262 -43.32 3.52 4.27
CA PHE A 262 -42.08 2.76 4.07
C PHE A 262 -42.04 2.07 2.69
N VAL A 263 -43.11 1.34 2.31
CA VAL A 263 -43.19 0.67 1.03
C VAL A 263 -43.07 1.68 -0.11
N ARG A 264 -43.78 2.81 -0.01
CA ARG A 264 -43.74 3.88 -1.02
C ARG A 264 -42.33 4.48 -1.15
N LEU A 265 -41.63 4.72 -0.03
CA LEU A 265 -40.27 5.24 -0.04
C LEU A 265 -39.30 4.27 -0.71
N ILE A 266 -39.37 3.00 -0.34
CA ILE A 266 -38.47 1.98 -0.86
C ILE A 266 -38.73 1.69 -2.34
N SER A 267 -40.01 1.77 -2.77
CA SER A 267 -40.38 1.50 -4.15
C SER A 267 -40.08 2.64 -5.12
N LEU A 268 -39.77 3.85 -4.67
CA LEU A 268 -39.49 5.01 -5.52
C LEU A 268 -38.59 4.73 -6.73
N PRO A 269 -37.43 4.01 -6.59
CA PRO A 269 -36.51 3.85 -7.71
C PRO A 269 -37.11 3.12 -8.92
N TRP A 270 -37.93 2.10 -8.69
CA TRP A 270 -38.53 1.35 -9.79
C TRP A 270 -39.91 1.88 -10.22
N THR A 271 -40.66 2.47 -9.30
CA THR A 271 -41.94 3.09 -9.69
C THR A 271 -41.77 4.31 -10.58
N CYS A 272 -40.65 5.04 -10.43
CA CYS A 272 -40.25 6.09 -11.35
C CYS A 272 -39.92 5.57 -12.77
N LEU A 273 -39.43 4.33 -12.89
CA LEU A 273 -39.02 3.75 -14.18
C LEU A 273 -40.14 2.97 -14.88
N PHE A 274 -40.93 2.21 -14.11
CA PHE A 274 -41.90 1.24 -14.64
C PHE A 274 -43.37 1.63 -14.42
N GLY A 275 -43.62 2.71 -13.67
CA GLY A 275 -44.97 3.16 -13.33
C GLY A 275 -45.32 2.92 -11.85
N ARG A 276 -46.34 3.68 -11.40
CA ARG A 276 -46.64 3.82 -9.95
C ARG A 276 -47.20 2.55 -9.30
N ASP A 277 -47.79 1.64 -10.10
CA ASP A 277 -48.50 0.47 -9.57
C ASP A 277 -47.70 -0.84 -9.73
N VAL A 278 -46.41 -0.76 -10.08
CA VAL A 278 -45.62 -1.92 -10.41
C VAL A 278 -44.75 -2.36 -9.22
N GLY A 279 -44.82 -3.65 -8.87
CA GLY A 279 -43.85 -4.30 -8.02
C GLY A 279 -43.90 -3.92 -6.53
N HIS A 280 -45.05 -3.50 -6.02
CA HIS A 280 -45.32 -3.29 -4.60
C HIS A 280 -46.82 -3.43 -4.31
N PRO A 281 -47.23 -3.76 -3.06
CA PRO A 281 -48.60 -3.86 -2.66
C PRO A 281 -49.27 -2.49 -2.59
N THR A 282 -50.56 -2.46 -2.88
CA THR A 282 -51.44 -1.30 -2.72
C THR A 282 -51.73 -1.03 -1.24
N PRO A 283 -52.16 0.18 -0.85
CA PRO A 283 -52.55 0.49 0.54
C PRO A 283 -53.59 -0.45 1.13
N ARG A 284 -54.55 -0.88 0.30
CA ARG A 284 -55.59 -1.82 0.68
C ARG A 284 -55.04 -3.22 0.96
N GLU A 285 -54.12 -3.69 0.13
CA GLU A 285 -53.41 -4.96 0.30
C GLU A 285 -52.54 -4.94 1.56
N ILE A 286 -51.87 -3.82 1.85
CA ILE A 286 -51.07 -3.65 3.07
C ILE A 286 -51.95 -3.82 4.32
N CYS A 287 -53.13 -3.22 4.33
CA CYS A 287 -54.09 -3.37 5.45
C CYS A 287 -54.56 -4.84 5.59
N ASN A 288 -54.85 -5.51 4.48
CA ASN A 288 -55.43 -6.85 4.47
C ASN A 288 -54.37 -7.96 4.74
N THR A 289 -53.07 -7.68 4.64
CA THR A 289 -51.99 -8.65 4.87
C THR A 289 -51.32 -8.52 6.20
N ARG A 290 -51.90 -7.72 7.13
CA ARG A 290 -51.43 -7.73 8.54
C ARG A 290 -51.88 -9.03 9.20
N PHE A 291 -50.95 -9.74 9.80
CA PHE A 291 -51.24 -10.97 10.52
C PHE A 291 -50.75 -10.90 11.97
N PHE A 292 -51.37 -11.72 12.82
CA PHE A 292 -50.97 -11.88 14.23
C PHE A 292 -50.55 -13.33 14.43
N ARG A 293 -49.44 -13.55 15.10
CA ARG A 293 -48.82 -14.89 15.30
C ARG A 293 -49.76 -15.91 15.93
N ASN A 294 -50.72 -15.45 16.69
CA ASN A 294 -51.65 -16.32 17.45
C ASN A 294 -52.99 -16.63 16.75
N GLU A 295 -53.32 -15.92 15.70
CA GLU A 295 -54.66 -16.04 15.06
C GLU A 295 -54.67 -16.93 13.81
N GLY A 296 -53.53 -17.42 13.36
CA GLY A 296 -53.46 -18.20 12.14
C GLY A 296 -53.83 -17.41 10.88
N VAL A 297 -53.36 -17.87 9.75
CA VAL A 297 -53.63 -17.21 8.45
C VAL A 297 -54.93 -17.73 7.89
N LYS A 298 -56.05 -17.14 8.22
CA LYS A 298 -57.33 -17.39 7.55
C LYS A 298 -57.60 -16.24 6.59
N GLY A 299 -57.60 -16.55 5.28
CA GLY A 299 -58.11 -15.65 4.25
C GLY A 299 -57.15 -14.60 3.70
N MET A 300 -55.84 -14.85 3.65
CA MET A 300 -54.95 -13.95 2.94
C MET A 300 -55.23 -13.92 1.46
N ASP A 301 -55.28 -12.74 0.88
CA ASP A 301 -55.44 -12.54 -0.55
C ASP A 301 -54.15 -12.94 -1.28
N HIS A 302 -54.23 -13.95 -2.13
CA HIS A 302 -53.10 -14.46 -2.89
C HIS A 302 -52.47 -13.37 -3.79
N THR A 303 -53.27 -12.45 -4.32
CA THR A 303 -52.79 -11.34 -5.14
C THR A 303 -51.91 -10.41 -4.35
N ALA A 304 -52.30 -10.09 -3.09
CA ALA A 304 -51.51 -9.29 -2.18
C ALA A 304 -50.17 -9.95 -1.84
N SER A 305 -50.15 -11.28 -1.67
CA SER A 305 -48.93 -12.06 -1.42
C SER A 305 -47.94 -11.97 -2.61
N ILE A 306 -48.43 -12.05 -3.85
CA ILE A 306 -47.64 -11.87 -5.08
C ILE A 306 -47.01 -10.46 -5.13
N ASN A 307 -47.75 -9.43 -4.75
CA ASN A 307 -47.25 -8.06 -4.74
C ASN A 307 -46.16 -7.84 -3.68
N TRP A 308 -46.27 -8.44 -2.51
CA TRP A 308 -45.22 -8.43 -1.48
C TRP A 308 -43.96 -9.16 -1.94
N SER A 309 -44.08 -10.33 -2.54
CA SER A 309 -42.91 -11.07 -3.08
C SER A 309 -42.22 -10.27 -4.18
N SER A 310 -42.99 -9.57 -5.02
CA SER A 310 -42.46 -8.67 -6.04
C SER A 310 -41.71 -7.50 -5.43
N PHE A 311 -42.27 -6.88 -4.37
CA PHE A 311 -41.60 -5.82 -3.62
C PHE A 311 -40.23 -6.24 -3.06
N LEU A 312 -40.13 -7.46 -2.50
CA LEU A 312 -38.85 -7.98 -2.00
C LEU A 312 -37.85 -8.21 -3.14
N VAL A 313 -38.28 -8.75 -4.28
CA VAL A 313 -37.41 -8.96 -5.45
C VAL A 313 -36.90 -7.63 -6.00
N PHE A 314 -37.77 -6.66 -6.21
CA PHE A 314 -37.38 -5.32 -6.69
C PHE A 314 -36.49 -4.61 -5.65
N SER A 315 -36.84 -4.69 -4.36
CA SER A 315 -35.99 -4.12 -3.30
C SER A 315 -34.58 -4.70 -3.29
N SER A 316 -34.45 -6.02 -3.44
CA SER A 316 -33.12 -6.66 -3.47
C SER A 316 -32.31 -6.26 -4.71
N LEU A 317 -32.97 -6.03 -5.85
CA LEU A 317 -32.32 -5.55 -7.06
C LEU A 317 -31.88 -4.09 -6.94
N PHE A 318 -32.80 -3.18 -6.59
CA PHE A 318 -32.55 -1.74 -6.61
C PHE A 318 -31.73 -1.25 -5.41
N TRP A 319 -31.93 -1.80 -4.21
CA TRP A 319 -31.21 -1.40 -3.00
C TRP A 319 -30.06 -2.34 -2.63
N GLY A 320 -30.09 -3.56 -3.13
CA GLY A 320 -29.04 -4.53 -2.89
C GLY A 320 -28.00 -4.57 -4.00
N VAL A 321 -28.40 -5.00 -5.18
CA VAL A 321 -27.48 -5.26 -6.30
C VAL A 321 -26.95 -3.98 -6.93
N LEU A 322 -27.84 -3.06 -7.30
CA LEU A 322 -27.50 -1.88 -8.09
C LEU A 322 -26.48 -0.96 -7.39
N PRO A 323 -26.64 -0.58 -6.10
CA PRO A 323 -25.67 0.26 -5.43
C PRO A 323 -24.27 -0.38 -5.38
N ARG A 324 -24.20 -1.70 -5.20
CA ARG A 324 -22.91 -2.42 -5.19
C ARG A 324 -22.24 -2.45 -6.55
N LEU A 325 -23.01 -2.60 -7.63
CA LEU A 325 -22.48 -2.48 -8.99
C LEU A 325 -21.90 -1.10 -9.26
N VAL A 326 -22.62 -0.04 -8.86
CA VAL A 326 -22.15 1.35 -8.98
C VAL A 326 -20.85 1.55 -8.19
N LEU A 327 -20.80 1.09 -6.94
CA LEU A 327 -19.61 1.20 -6.10
C LEU A 327 -18.42 0.39 -6.65
N LEU A 328 -18.68 -0.78 -7.23
CA LEU A 328 -17.64 -1.57 -7.91
C LEU A 328 -17.08 -0.86 -9.13
N MET A 329 -17.93 -0.25 -9.95
CA MET A 329 -17.48 0.52 -11.11
C MET A 329 -16.69 1.76 -10.68
N ALA A 330 -17.19 2.50 -9.71
CA ALA A 330 -16.50 3.65 -9.13
C ALA A 330 -15.15 3.24 -8.52
N GLY A 331 -15.11 2.16 -7.74
CA GLY A 331 -13.89 1.62 -7.14
C GLY A 331 -12.85 1.19 -8.18
N ARG A 332 -13.29 0.56 -9.28
CA ARG A 332 -12.39 0.24 -10.41
C ARG A 332 -11.83 1.49 -11.07
N MET A 333 -12.66 2.51 -11.26
CA MET A 333 -12.24 3.78 -11.86
C MET A 333 -11.24 4.50 -10.96
N VAL A 334 -11.48 4.56 -9.65
CA VAL A 334 -10.55 5.15 -8.67
C VAL A 334 -9.23 4.39 -8.64
N SER A 335 -9.25 3.06 -8.57
CA SER A 335 -8.03 2.24 -8.58
C SER A 335 -7.22 2.43 -9.87
N ARG A 336 -7.88 2.52 -11.03
CA ARG A 336 -7.21 2.83 -12.30
C ARG A 336 -6.58 4.21 -12.30
N ARG A 337 -7.29 5.23 -11.83
CA ARG A 337 -6.76 6.60 -11.73
C ARG A 337 -5.55 6.66 -10.81
N GLN A 338 -5.57 5.97 -9.68
CA GLN A 338 -4.44 5.91 -8.74
C GLN A 338 -3.22 5.22 -9.36
N LEU A 339 -3.41 4.12 -10.11
CA LEU A 339 -2.34 3.45 -10.84
C LEU A 339 -1.73 4.33 -11.95
N HIS A 340 -2.57 5.16 -12.61
CA HIS A 340 -2.08 6.10 -13.62
C HIS A 340 -1.40 7.34 -13.02
N ALA A 341 -1.81 7.74 -11.82
CA ALA A 341 -1.26 8.89 -11.09
C ALA A 341 -0.02 8.52 -10.26
N GLU A 342 0.50 7.28 -10.40
CA GLU A 342 1.69 6.85 -9.68
C GLU A 342 2.87 7.76 -10.01
N ASP A 343 3.45 8.35 -8.97
CA ASP A 343 4.60 9.23 -9.11
C ASP A 343 5.90 8.42 -9.14
N PHE A 344 6.45 8.26 -10.34
CA PHE A 344 7.77 7.67 -10.57
C PHE A 344 8.93 8.68 -10.39
N GLY A 345 8.64 9.90 -9.93
CA GLY A 345 9.63 10.91 -9.54
C GLY A 345 10.23 10.69 -8.16
N GLN A 346 9.71 9.74 -7.38
CA GLN A 346 10.21 9.44 -6.04
C GLN A 346 11.64 8.91 -6.09
N HIS A 347 12.45 9.31 -5.10
CA HIS A 347 13.88 9.01 -5.00
C HIS A 347 14.24 7.52 -5.19
N ARG A 348 13.38 6.61 -4.75
CA ARG A 348 13.58 5.15 -4.91
C ARG A 348 13.69 4.68 -6.37
N PHE A 349 13.11 5.43 -7.30
CA PHE A 349 13.18 5.14 -8.73
C PHE A 349 14.34 5.84 -9.44
N ASP A 350 15.03 6.76 -8.74
CA ASP A 350 16.12 7.54 -9.34
C ASP A 350 17.30 6.64 -9.73
N ALA A 351 17.60 5.61 -8.95
CA ALA A 351 18.66 4.66 -9.27
C ALA A 351 18.41 3.96 -10.61
N LEU A 352 17.19 3.43 -10.81
CA LEU A 352 16.81 2.83 -12.10
C LEU A 352 16.81 3.86 -13.23
N TRP A 353 16.27 5.08 -12.98
CA TRP A 353 16.25 6.12 -13.99
C TRP A 353 17.65 6.54 -14.41
N ARG A 354 18.61 6.67 -13.49
CA ARG A 354 19.99 6.98 -13.79
C ARG A 354 20.63 5.88 -14.66
N ARG A 355 20.43 4.62 -14.30
CA ARG A 355 20.93 3.50 -15.11
C ARG A 355 20.39 3.51 -16.55
N LEU A 356 19.10 3.89 -16.71
CA LEU A 356 18.46 3.97 -18.02
C LEU A 356 18.90 5.21 -18.82
N ALA A 357 18.87 6.40 -18.21
CA ALA A 357 18.88 7.68 -18.92
C ALA A 357 20.23 8.40 -18.92
N THR A 358 21.19 8.05 -18.01
CA THR A 358 22.48 8.75 -17.97
C THR A 358 23.30 8.40 -19.21
N PRO A 359 23.80 9.37 -19.98
CA PRO A 359 24.70 9.13 -21.10
C PRO A 359 25.96 8.41 -20.63
N ASP A 360 26.36 7.38 -21.34
CA ASP A 360 27.69 6.81 -21.20
C ASP A 360 28.64 7.77 -21.88
N ILE A 361 29.28 8.63 -21.12
CA ILE A 361 30.37 9.44 -21.62
C ILE A 361 31.58 8.52 -21.56
N SER A 362 31.76 7.66 -22.57
CA SER A 362 33.06 7.08 -22.82
C SER A 362 33.96 8.23 -23.28
N ILE A 363 34.67 8.81 -22.35
CA ILE A 363 35.86 9.54 -22.69
C ILE A 363 36.83 8.45 -23.17
N GLU A 364 36.94 8.23 -24.49
CA GLU A 364 38.11 7.60 -25.01
C GLU A 364 39.26 8.53 -24.61
N ALA A 365 39.88 8.22 -23.48
CA ALA A 365 41.13 8.80 -23.14
C ALA A 365 42.11 8.40 -24.27
N PRO A 366 42.77 9.36 -24.96
CA PRO A 366 43.85 9.00 -25.83
C PRO A 366 44.83 8.18 -24.97
N ASP A 367 45.44 7.14 -25.57
CA ASP A 367 46.44 6.29 -24.94
C ASP A 367 47.43 7.12 -24.14
N TRP A 368 47.13 7.28 -22.88
CA TRP A 368 48.07 7.78 -21.90
C TRP A 368 48.70 6.54 -21.29
N GLU A 369 49.99 6.36 -21.53
CA GLU A 369 50.86 5.50 -20.75
C GLU A 369 50.46 5.59 -19.28
N GLU A 370 50.28 4.43 -18.62
CA GLU A 370 49.89 4.33 -17.21
C GLU A 370 50.65 5.38 -16.41
N PRO A 371 50.00 6.39 -15.83
CA PRO A 371 50.65 7.16 -14.79
C PRO A 371 50.74 6.20 -13.63
N HIS A 372 51.95 5.97 -13.15
CA HIS A 372 52.24 5.42 -11.85
C HIS A 372 51.13 5.79 -10.86
N GLU A 373 50.73 4.80 -10.03
CA GLU A 373 49.77 4.95 -8.96
C GLU A 373 49.82 6.35 -8.37
N VAL A 374 49.03 7.23 -8.92
CA VAL A 374 48.58 8.39 -8.18
C VAL A 374 47.63 7.77 -7.18
N HIS A 375 48.18 7.49 -5.99
CA HIS A 375 47.32 7.41 -4.82
C HIS A 375 46.29 8.51 -5.00
N ALA A 376 45.03 8.09 -5.23
CA ALA A 376 43.94 9.01 -5.12
C ALA A 376 44.18 9.70 -3.79
N ALA A 377 44.63 10.95 -3.87
CA ALA A 377 44.65 11.80 -2.71
C ALA A 377 43.18 11.82 -2.29
N VAL A 378 42.86 10.86 -1.42
CA VAL A 378 41.83 11.11 -0.45
C VAL A 378 42.11 12.54 -0.05
N MET A 379 41.17 13.46 -0.30
CA MET A 379 41.16 14.69 0.43
C MET A 379 41.05 14.23 1.91
N GLU A 380 42.19 13.82 2.45
CA GLU A 380 42.42 13.86 3.86
C GLU A 380 42.11 15.30 4.19
N SER A 381 40.91 15.47 4.74
CA SER A 381 40.50 16.74 5.28
C SER A 381 41.67 17.21 6.10
N ASP A 382 42.21 18.33 5.63
CA ASP A 382 43.19 19.13 6.31
C ASP A 382 43.04 18.89 7.82
N ASN A 383 44.04 18.27 8.39
CA ASN A 383 44.16 18.03 9.83
C ASN A 383 44.40 19.39 10.53
N SER A 384 43.54 20.36 10.18
CA SER A 384 43.47 21.60 10.94
C SER A 384 42.98 21.20 12.33
N ARG A 385 43.94 21.20 13.26
CA ARG A 385 43.75 20.99 14.68
C ARG A 385 42.44 21.61 15.13
N ALA A 386 41.64 20.80 15.84
CA ALA A 386 40.38 21.23 16.44
C ALA A 386 40.53 22.65 17.01
N GLN A 387 39.83 23.61 16.45
CA GLN A 387 39.91 25.02 16.83
C GLN A 387 38.91 25.38 17.94
N GLY A 388 38.44 24.39 18.70
CA GLY A 388 37.48 24.56 19.78
C GLY A 388 37.20 23.25 20.54
N PRO A 389 36.38 23.31 21.60
CA PRO A 389 35.95 22.11 22.32
C PRO A 389 35.18 21.16 21.42
N MET A 390 35.49 19.88 21.49
CA MET A 390 34.84 18.83 20.71
C MET A 390 33.66 18.23 21.47
N TYR A 391 32.50 18.20 20.85
CA TYR A 391 31.28 17.57 21.38
C TYR A 391 30.89 16.36 20.55
N LEU A 392 30.50 15.27 21.19
CA LEU A 392 30.07 14.03 20.52
C LEU A 392 28.59 13.79 20.76
N LEU A 393 27.81 13.75 19.66
CA LEU A 393 26.40 13.35 19.68
C LEU A 393 26.26 11.87 19.29
N ILE A 394 25.62 11.08 20.15
CA ILE A 394 25.35 9.66 19.91
C ILE A 394 23.83 9.48 19.84
N PRO A 395 23.26 8.90 18.76
CA PRO A 395 21.82 8.60 18.70
C PRO A 395 21.39 7.76 19.90
N GLN A 396 20.28 8.16 20.52
CA GLN A 396 19.78 7.54 21.75
C GLN A 396 19.51 6.04 21.58
N GLU A 397 19.12 5.63 20.38
CA GLU A 397 18.78 4.24 20.05
C GLU A 397 19.98 3.30 20.08
N ILE A 398 21.19 3.83 19.88
CA ILE A 398 22.42 3.04 19.82
C ILE A 398 23.35 3.34 21.01
N SER A 399 23.00 4.30 21.85
CA SER A 399 23.83 4.75 22.96
C SER A 399 23.94 3.67 24.03
N SER A 400 25.16 3.13 24.22
CA SER A 400 25.52 2.28 25.35
C SER A 400 26.84 2.77 25.94
N ASP A 401 27.06 2.51 27.24
CA ASP A 401 28.29 2.93 27.92
C ASP A 401 29.54 2.32 27.30
N LYS A 402 29.43 1.12 26.78
CA LYS A 402 30.55 0.40 26.15
C LYS A 402 30.83 0.97 24.74
N LEU A 403 29.79 1.18 23.93
CA LEU A 403 29.96 1.82 22.64
C LEU A 403 30.59 3.20 22.79
N ARG A 404 30.10 4.00 23.72
CA ARG A 404 30.61 5.34 24.00
C ARG A 404 32.10 5.33 24.30
N ARG A 405 32.53 4.48 25.23
CA ARG A 405 33.95 4.35 25.59
C ARG A 405 34.81 3.95 24.39
N ASN A 406 34.36 2.99 23.60
CA ASN A 406 35.09 2.51 22.44
C ASN A 406 35.17 3.57 21.33
N VAL A 407 34.10 4.31 21.09
CA VAL A 407 34.07 5.43 20.10
C VAL A 407 35.04 6.53 20.53
N ILE A 408 35.03 6.93 21.82
CA ILE A 408 35.94 7.96 22.34
C ILE A 408 37.40 7.51 22.21
N LYS A 409 37.74 6.31 22.67
CA LYS A 409 39.10 5.76 22.54
C LYS A 409 39.55 5.70 21.08
N ARG A 410 38.66 5.34 20.17
CA ARG A 410 38.99 5.21 18.75
C ARG A 410 39.14 6.56 18.07
N LEU A 411 38.32 7.55 18.43
CA LEU A 411 38.50 8.94 17.98
C LEU A 411 39.82 9.50 18.42
N GLU A 412 40.20 9.28 19.68
CA GLU A 412 41.49 9.70 20.24
C GLU A 412 42.67 9.01 19.54
N PHE A 413 42.58 7.70 19.33
CA PHE A 413 43.64 6.92 18.66
C PHE A 413 43.78 7.32 17.18
N GLN A 414 42.66 7.45 16.44
CA GLN A 414 42.67 7.60 14.99
C GLN A 414 42.84 9.08 14.56
N TYR A 415 42.33 10.03 15.35
CA TYR A 415 42.31 11.45 15.00
C TYR A 415 43.00 12.35 16.03
N GLY A 416 43.54 11.79 17.11
CA GLY A 416 44.22 12.53 18.16
C GLY A 416 43.31 13.52 18.91
N SER A 417 41.98 13.32 18.85
CA SER A 417 40.99 14.23 19.42
C SER A 417 40.09 13.49 20.40
N SER A 418 39.99 14.00 21.63
CA SER A 418 39.08 13.46 22.66
C SER A 418 37.89 14.41 22.87
N PRO A 419 36.65 13.93 22.89
CA PRO A 419 35.50 14.77 23.15
C PRO A 419 35.55 15.37 24.56
N SER A 420 35.32 16.67 24.66
CA SER A 420 35.18 17.37 25.93
C SER A 420 33.92 16.92 26.66
N GLU A 421 32.87 16.69 25.90
CA GLU A 421 31.59 16.19 26.39
C GLU A 421 30.88 15.35 25.34
N PHE A 422 29.97 14.49 25.78
CA PHE A 422 29.04 13.77 24.90
C PHE A 422 27.60 14.04 25.32
N ARG A 423 26.69 13.94 24.35
CA ARG A 423 25.24 14.04 24.55
C ARG A 423 24.53 12.99 23.74
N ASN A 424 23.40 12.51 24.26
CA ASN A 424 22.53 11.65 23.51
C ASN A 424 21.68 12.49 22.53
N LEU A 425 21.68 12.10 21.25
CA LEU A 425 20.85 12.73 20.23
C LEU A 425 19.43 12.13 20.30
N PRO A 426 18.42 12.91 20.68
CA PRO A 426 17.05 12.41 20.79
C PRO A 426 16.42 12.14 19.41
N SER A 427 15.56 11.11 19.33
CA SER A 427 14.82 10.78 18.11
C SER A 427 13.74 11.81 17.78
N LEU A 428 13.15 12.46 18.79
CA LEU A 428 12.04 13.39 18.61
C LEU A 428 12.51 14.80 18.22
N PRO A 429 11.92 15.45 17.18
CA PRO A 429 12.34 16.79 16.73
C PRO A 429 12.27 17.88 17.81
N LYS A 430 11.25 17.86 18.67
CA LYS A 430 11.12 18.83 19.76
C LYS A 430 12.27 18.73 20.77
N SER A 431 12.66 17.52 21.14
CA SER A 431 13.77 17.30 22.07
C SER A 431 15.14 17.64 21.46
N ARG A 432 15.27 17.49 20.13
CA ARG A 432 16.46 17.97 19.39
C ARG A 432 16.63 19.49 19.47
N GLY A 433 15.53 20.24 19.39
CA GLY A 433 15.54 21.70 19.54
C GLY A 433 16.12 22.13 20.88
N VAL A 434 15.71 21.47 21.97
CA VAL A 434 16.23 21.75 23.33
C VAL A 434 17.73 21.42 23.44
N LEU A 435 18.16 20.27 22.88
CA LEU A 435 19.58 19.90 22.85
C LEU A 435 20.43 20.93 22.08
N LEU A 436 19.93 21.42 20.94
CA LEU A 436 20.65 22.43 20.15
C LEU A 436 20.74 23.77 20.90
N ASP A 437 19.70 24.18 21.64
CA ASP A 437 19.73 25.38 22.47
C ASP A 437 20.73 25.24 23.64
N GLU A 438 20.82 24.05 24.22
CA GLU A 438 21.85 23.73 25.22
C GLU A 438 23.28 23.82 24.62
N LEU A 439 23.49 23.26 23.42
CA LEU A 439 24.78 23.35 22.72
C LEU A 439 25.16 24.78 22.36
N VAL A 440 24.20 25.64 22.02
CA VAL A 440 24.44 27.06 21.78
C VAL A 440 24.93 27.76 23.04
N THR A 441 24.34 27.45 24.20
CA THR A 441 24.78 28.02 25.48
C THR A 441 26.18 27.53 25.88
N LEU A 442 26.52 26.27 25.59
CA LEU A 442 27.85 25.71 25.86
C LEU A 442 28.91 26.26 24.90
N ALA A 443 28.53 26.67 23.69
CA ALA A 443 29.47 27.27 22.74
C ALA A 443 29.95 28.68 23.13
N ASP A 444 29.18 29.38 23.98
CA ASP A 444 29.49 30.74 24.49
C ASP A 444 30.04 31.71 23.40
N GLY A 445 29.44 31.65 22.18
CA GLY A 445 29.88 32.39 21.01
C GLY A 445 31.22 31.98 20.41
N GLY A 446 31.86 30.93 20.93
CA GLY A 446 33.13 30.39 20.47
C GLY A 446 32.99 29.37 19.32
N ARG A 447 34.14 28.99 18.77
CA ARG A 447 34.20 27.90 17.77
C ARG A 447 34.08 26.55 18.46
N MET A 448 33.23 25.63 17.92
CA MET A 448 33.14 24.26 18.43
C MET A 448 33.27 23.26 17.29
N ASP A 449 33.70 22.05 17.63
CA ASP A 449 33.71 20.87 16.76
C ASP A 449 32.60 19.92 17.18
N LEU A 450 31.55 19.77 16.38
CA LEU A 450 30.44 18.88 16.66
C LEU A 450 30.56 17.59 15.85
N HIS A 451 30.72 16.46 16.54
CA HIS A 451 30.79 15.13 15.95
C HIS A 451 29.47 14.42 16.14
N ILE A 452 28.86 13.92 15.07
CA ILE A 452 27.59 13.20 15.09
C ILE A 452 27.84 11.77 14.65
N LEU A 453 27.67 10.81 15.58
CA LEU A 453 27.84 9.38 15.30
C LEU A 453 26.67 8.86 14.47
N GLN A 454 26.98 8.08 13.43
CA GLN A 454 25.99 7.47 12.55
C GLN A 454 26.43 6.09 12.09
N GLU A 455 25.50 5.14 12.00
CA GLU A 455 25.74 3.83 11.38
C GLU A 455 25.72 3.98 9.85
N SER A 456 26.76 3.49 9.16
CA SER A 456 26.97 3.71 7.72
C SER A 456 25.86 3.13 6.82
N PHE A 457 25.28 1.99 7.24
CA PHE A 457 24.20 1.32 6.51
C PHE A 457 22.83 2.03 6.63
N MET A 458 22.71 2.95 7.59
CA MET A 458 21.48 3.75 7.72
C MET A 458 21.35 4.68 6.52
N PRO A 459 20.16 4.74 5.87
CA PRO A 459 19.97 5.61 4.74
C PRO A 459 20.08 7.07 5.16
N TYR A 460 20.72 7.89 4.31
CA TYR A 460 20.71 9.34 4.47
C TYR A 460 19.29 9.87 4.27
N VAL A 461 18.57 10.02 5.38
CA VAL A 461 17.16 10.45 5.38
C VAL A 461 17.03 11.97 5.49
N ARG A 462 15.88 12.48 5.07
CA ARG A 462 15.57 13.92 5.10
C ARG A 462 15.73 14.50 6.51
N GLU A 463 15.37 13.74 7.54
CA GLU A 463 15.48 14.14 8.94
C GLU A 463 16.93 14.40 9.37
N PHE A 464 17.88 13.61 8.86
CA PHE A 464 19.31 13.79 9.15
C PHE A 464 19.85 15.07 8.47
N ARG A 465 19.45 15.29 7.21
CA ARG A 465 19.77 16.56 6.52
C ARG A 465 19.21 17.76 7.27
N THR A 466 17.96 17.69 7.72
CA THR A 466 17.33 18.75 8.51
C THR A 466 18.10 18.99 9.80
N LEU A 467 18.51 17.94 10.50
CA LEU A 467 19.35 18.06 11.69
C LEU A 467 20.66 18.83 11.42
N LEU A 468 21.38 18.50 10.34
CA LEU A 468 22.62 19.20 9.98
C LEU A 468 22.38 20.67 9.67
N MET A 469 21.28 20.98 8.97
CA MET A 469 20.87 22.35 8.65
C MET A 469 20.48 23.13 9.93
N ASP A 470 19.74 22.50 10.85
CA ASP A 470 19.36 23.09 12.14
C ASP A 470 20.58 23.33 13.01
N CYS A 471 21.54 22.39 13.05
CA CYS A 471 22.83 22.59 13.73
C CYS A 471 23.57 23.80 13.14
N ARG A 472 23.62 23.90 11.81
CA ARG A 472 24.28 25.03 11.15
C ARG A 472 23.59 26.37 11.43
N ALA A 473 22.26 26.39 11.39
CA ALA A 473 21.47 27.58 11.64
C ALA A 473 21.65 28.12 13.07
N LYS A 474 21.69 27.21 14.07
CA LYS A 474 21.78 27.60 15.48
C LYS A 474 23.23 27.82 15.97
N LEU A 475 24.17 26.98 15.55
CA LEU A 475 25.56 27.02 16.03
C LEU A 475 26.45 27.95 15.17
N GLY A 476 25.93 28.45 14.06
CA GLY A 476 26.63 29.42 13.20
C GLY A 476 27.71 28.80 12.29
N ALA A 477 28.25 29.67 11.40
CA ALA A 477 29.24 29.26 10.40
C ALA A 477 30.63 28.92 10.99
N GLY A 478 30.91 29.30 12.24
CA GLY A 478 32.17 29.00 12.94
C GLY A 478 32.36 27.56 13.37
N THR A 479 31.25 26.81 13.52
CA THR A 479 31.24 25.44 14.02
C THR A 479 31.60 24.45 12.91
N SER A 480 32.49 23.49 13.18
CA SER A 480 32.75 22.34 12.29
C SER A 480 31.77 21.22 12.62
N LEU A 481 31.08 20.70 11.60
CA LEU A 481 30.16 19.58 11.72
C LEU A 481 30.83 18.35 11.12
N ARG A 482 31.03 17.30 11.90
CA ARG A 482 31.67 16.06 11.43
C ARG A 482 30.72 14.89 11.63
N VAL A 483 30.38 14.22 10.55
CA VAL A 483 29.60 12.99 10.60
C VAL A 483 30.55 11.82 10.75
N VAL A 484 30.46 11.12 11.88
CA VAL A 484 31.34 10.01 12.24
C VAL A 484 30.63 8.70 11.89
N LEU A 485 31.11 8.00 10.86
CA LEU A 485 30.53 6.73 10.44
C LEU A 485 31.19 5.54 11.16
N ILE A 486 30.33 4.66 11.65
CA ILE A 486 30.68 3.29 12.05
C ILE A 486 29.94 2.30 11.14
N GLY A 487 30.50 1.13 10.91
CA GLY A 487 29.78 0.07 10.17
C GLY A 487 28.69 -0.59 11.02
N VAL A 488 28.24 -1.76 10.59
CA VAL A 488 27.23 -2.55 11.33
C VAL A 488 27.77 -2.94 12.70
N ARG A 489 26.97 -2.77 13.74
CA ARG A 489 27.33 -3.22 15.09
C ARG A 489 27.37 -4.75 15.12
N THR A 490 28.49 -5.31 15.57
CA THR A 490 28.74 -6.75 15.62
C THR A 490 28.55 -7.35 17.00
N GLY A 491 28.47 -6.51 18.03
CA GLY A 491 28.28 -6.92 19.41
C GLY A 491 28.16 -5.72 20.36
N ASP A 492 28.21 -5.96 21.64
CA ASP A 492 28.09 -4.92 22.65
C ASP A 492 29.29 -3.94 22.59
N GLY A 493 29.05 -2.79 21.99
CA GLY A 493 30.03 -1.72 21.83
C GLY A 493 31.11 -1.95 20.75
N THR A 494 30.93 -2.94 19.87
CA THR A 494 31.80 -3.20 18.73
C THR A 494 31.05 -2.96 17.40
N TRP A 495 31.82 -2.68 16.33
CA TRP A 495 31.28 -2.42 14.99
C TRP A 495 32.24 -2.91 13.90
N ALA A 496 31.71 -3.17 12.71
CA ALA A 496 32.50 -3.47 11.52
C ALA A 496 33.02 -2.19 10.86
N VAL A 497 33.95 -2.31 9.91
CA VAL A 497 34.37 -1.18 9.07
C VAL A 497 33.20 -0.75 8.19
N ALA A 498 32.97 0.57 8.06
CA ALA A 498 32.02 1.11 7.10
C ALA A 498 32.44 0.74 5.68
N SER A 499 31.51 0.21 4.86
CA SER A 499 31.82 -0.20 3.49
C SER A 499 32.29 1.00 2.66
N SER A 500 33.15 0.77 1.68
CA SER A 500 33.60 1.84 0.75
C SER A 500 32.42 2.46 -0.01
N LEU A 501 31.41 1.65 -0.35
CA LEU A 501 30.20 2.11 -1.00
C LEU A 501 29.39 3.03 -0.10
N ASP A 502 29.15 2.65 1.17
CA ASP A 502 28.43 3.50 2.12
C ASP A 502 29.14 4.82 2.34
N ARG A 503 30.47 4.79 2.51
CA ARG A 503 31.29 6.00 2.67
C ARG A 503 31.17 6.93 1.46
N SER A 504 31.23 6.39 0.23
CA SER A 504 31.03 7.18 -1.00
C SER A 504 29.64 7.81 -1.04
N VAL A 505 28.59 7.05 -0.75
CA VAL A 505 27.20 7.55 -0.72
C VAL A 505 27.03 8.67 0.30
N TRP A 506 27.58 8.50 1.51
CA TRP A 506 27.53 9.51 2.54
C TRP A 506 28.30 10.77 2.15
N ASN A 507 29.51 10.61 1.59
CA ASN A 507 30.33 11.74 1.14
C ASN A 507 29.62 12.54 0.05
N ASP A 508 29.05 11.88 -0.97
CA ASP A 508 28.30 12.54 -2.03
C ASP A 508 27.08 13.31 -1.50
N LYS A 509 26.39 12.75 -0.50
CA LYS A 509 25.22 13.39 0.10
C LYS A 509 25.58 14.60 0.97
N LEU A 510 26.68 14.52 1.70
CA LEU A 510 27.19 15.63 2.51
C LEU A 510 27.74 16.74 1.60
N ALA A 511 28.49 16.39 0.55
CA ALA A 511 28.98 17.35 -0.44
C ALA A 511 27.83 18.10 -1.16
N ALA A 512 26.70 17.42 -1.38
CA ALA A 512 25.50 18.03 -1.99
C ALA A 512 24.83 19.10 -1.08
N ILE A 513 25.19 19.19 0.20
CA ILE A 513 24.75 20.28 1.09
C ILE A 513 25.47 21.60 0.72
N GLY A 514 26.69 21.52 0.17
CA GLY A 514 27.48 22.68 -0.24
C GLY A 514 28.11 23.46 0.90
N ASP A 515 28.19 22.88 2.11
CA ASP A 515 28.82 23.50 3.27
C ASP A 515 30.26 22.98 3.46
N PRO A 516 31.30 23.81 3.28
CA PRO A 516 32.69 23.36 3.34
C PRO A 516 33.16 22.92 4.74
N ARG A 517 32.38 23.20 5.78
CA ARG A 517 32.67 22.80 7.16
C ARG A 517 31.85 21.61 7.64
N ILE A 518 31.21 20.92 6.71
CA ILE A 518 30.64 19.59 6.97
C ILE A 518 31.57 18.55 6.36
N SER A 519 32.09 17.64 7.19
CA SER A 519 33.00 16.60 6.74
C SER A 519 32.59 15.22 7.25
N LEU A 520 33.08 14.18 6.58
CA LEU A 520 32.86 12.79 6.92
C LEU A 520 34.11 12.18 7.56
N LEU A 521 33.94 11.52 8.69
CA LEU A 521 34.95 10.69 9.32
C LEU A 521 34.48 9.23 9.36
N SER A 522 35.38 8.28 9.18
CA SER A 522 35.06 6.85 9.28
C SER A 522 35.91 6.22 10.36
N LEU A 523 35.28 5.64 11.39
CA LEU A 523 35.99 4.94 12.45
C LEU A 523 36.24 3.48 12.09
N SER A 524 37.46 3.05 12.25
CA SER A 524 37.81 1.64 12.23
C SER A 524 37.23 0.91 13.47
N PRO A 525 36.98 -0.41 13.37
CA PRO A 525 36.52 -1.18 14.52
C PRO A 525 37.52 -1.08 15.69
N PRO A 526 37.05 -1.21 16.93
CA PRO A 526 37.95 -1.40 18.04
C PRO A 526 38.65 -2.75 17.84
N GLU A 527 39.94 -2.71 17.59
CA GLU A 527 40.76 -3.91 17.73
C GLU A 527 40.89 -4.20 19.23
N ASP A 528 40.87 -5.48 19.62
CA ASP A 528 41.11 -5.90 20.99
C ASP A 528 42.46 -5.33 21.42
N ILE A 529 42.42 -4.28 22.24
CA ILE A 529 43.58 -3.68 22.90
C ILE A 529 43.65 -4.29 24.30
#